data_bd5a8ff7c7e9ab61eb45f2c170c3739a
#
_entry.id   bd5a8ff7c7e9ab61eb45f2c170c3739a
#
_cell.length_a   1.000
_cell.length_b   1.000
_cell.length_c   1.000
_cell.angle_alpha   90.00
_cell.angle_beta   90.00
_cell.angle_gamma   90.00
#
_symmetry.space_group_name_H-M   'P 1'
#
loop_
_entity.id
_entity.type
_entity.pdbx_description
1 polymer ?
#
loop_
_entity_poly.entity_id
_entity_poly.type
_entity_poly.pdbx_seq_one_letter_code
_entity_poly.pdbx_strand_id
1 'polypeptide(L)'
;LADLDGSTHRLADYRGSAVLLNFWATWCAPCREEMPSLERLRRSLDGRRFVVLAVNVGEGARVARDFTQKMPLGFTFLLDRDTRTTKAWGARVLPASFIVGPDGAVRYSYFGALDWSREDLRAAISALIE
;
A
#
# COMPACT_ATOMS: atom_id res chain seq x y z
N LEU A 1 3.25 -12.62 -0.40
CA LEU A 1 4.53 -11.93 -0.58
C LEU A 1 5.26 -11.81 0.75
N ALA A 2 6.58 -11.81 0.70
CA ALA A 2 7.41 -11.59 1.88
C ALA A 2 7.50 -10.09 2.19
N ASP A 3 7.56 -9.74 3.48
CA ASP A 3 7.92 -8.40 3.93
C ASP A 3 9.46 -8.26 4.03
N LEU A 4 9.91 -7.11 4.52
CA LEU A 4 11.35 -6.82 4.62
C LEU A 4 12.06 -7.70 5.65
N ASP A 5 11.33 -8.31 6.58
CA ASP A 5 11.85 -9.20 7.61
C ASP A 5 11.73 -10.68 7.21
N GLY A 6 11.20 -10.97 6.04
CA GLY A 6 11.04 -12.32 5.52
C GLY A 6 9.73 -13.01 5.91
N SER A 7 8.86 -12.36 6.65
CA SER A 7 7.54 -12.91 6.99
C SER A 7 6.60 -12.85 5.80
N THR A 8 5.83 -13.90 5.57
CA THR A 8 4.90 -13.99 4.45
C THR A 8 3.56 -13.39 4.82
N HIS A 9 3.01 -12.56 3.91
CA HIS A 9 1.70 -11.95 4.05
C HIS A 9 0.80 -12.39 2.89
N ARG A 10 -0.44 -12.72 3.21
CA ARG A 10 -1.49 -13.02 2.24
C ARG A 10 -2.62 -12.02 2.44
N LEU A 11 -3.25 -11.59 1.36
CA LEU A 11 -4.39 -10.68 1.46
C LEU A 11 -5.51 -11.27 2.33
N ALA A 12 -5.72 -12.59 2.26
CA ALA A 12 -6.72 -13.28 3.07
C ALA A 12 -6.51 -13.13 4.58
N ASP A 13 -5.25 -12.90 5.02
CA ASP A 13 -4.93 -12.70 6.44
C ASP A 13 -5.48 -11.37 6.97
N TYR A 14 -5.86 -10.46 6.09
CA TYR A 14 -6.35 -9.12 6.43
C TYR A 14 -7.88 -8.99 6.31
N ARG A 15 -8.59 -10.08 6.11
CA ARG A 15 -10.06 -10.04 6.13
C ARG A 15 -10.56 -9.50 7.46
N GLY A 16 -11.58 -8.65 7.40
CA GLY A 16 -12.05 -7.90 8.55
C GLY A 16 -11.45 -6.52 8.66
N SER A 17 -10.43 -6.23 7.88
CA SER A 17 -9.81 -4.90 7.77
C SER A 17 -9.90 -4.38 6.34
N ALA A 18 -10.02 -3.07 6.19
CA ALA A 18 -9.79 -2.43 4.89
C ALA A 18 -8.30 -2.37 4.63
N VAL A 19 -7.89 -2.65 3.40
CA VAL A 19 -6.48 -2.64 2.98
C VAL A 19 -6.30 -1.64 1.86
N LEU A 20 -5.36 -0.72 2.04
CA LEU A 20 -4.84 0.09 0.95
C LEU A 20 -3.60 -0.62 0.42
N LEU A 21 -3.73 -1.18 -0.77
CA LEU A 21 -2.64 -1.89 -1.45
C LEU A 21 -2.02 -0.92 -2.45
N ASN A 22 -0.76 -0.56 -2.23
CA ASN A 22 -0.04 0.43 -3.04
C ASN A 22 1.16 -0.22 -3.70
N PHE A 23 1.22 -0.15 -5.03
CA PHE A 23 2.35 -0.64 -5.82
C PHE A 23 3.29 0.52 -6.13
N TRP A 24 4.59 0.35 -5.82
CA TRP A 24 5.59 1.42 -5.88
C TRP A 24 6.98 0.88 -6.21
N ALA A 25 7.88 1.77 -6.56
CA ALA A 25 9.30 1.45 -6.74
C ALA A 25 10.16 2.63 -6.29
N THR A 26 11.41 2.37 -5.94
CA THR A 26 12.33 3.42 -5.45
C THR A 26 12.67 4.45 -6.52
N TRP A 27 12.65 4.04 -7.80
CA TRP A 27 12.93 4.91 -8.94
C TRP A 27 11.72 5.74 -9.40
N CYS A 28 10.57 5.51 -8.82
CA CYS A 28 9.33 6.16 -9.22
C CYS A 28 9.10 7.43 -8.40
N ALA A 29 9.34 8.61 -8.99
CA ALA A 29 9.20 9.89 -8.28
C ALA A 29 7.77 10.12 -7.75
N PRO A 30 6.70 9.93 -8.55
CA PRO A 30 5.33 10.09 -8.02
C PRO A 30 5.02 9.14 -6.86
N CYS A 31 5.59 7.94 -6.86
CA CYS A 31 5.42 6.98 -5.76
C CYS A 31 6.01 7.54 -4.47
N ARG A 32 7.22 8.11 -4.55
CA ARG A 32 7.89 8.70 -3.38
C ARG A 32 7.15 9.93 -2.86
N GLU A 33 6.65 10.76 -3.77
CA GLU A 33 5.92 11.99 -3.43
C GLU A 33 4.61 11.69 -2.70
N GLU A 34 3.98 10.57 -2.99
CA GLU A 34 2.72 10.15 -2.40
C GLU A 34 2.86 9.63 -0.97
N MET A 35 4.01 9.06 -0.62
CA MET A 35 4.21 8.33 0.63
C MET A 35 3.94 9.14 1.91
N PRO A 36 4.32 10.42 2.02
CA PRO A 36 3.97 11.18 3.23
C PRO A 36 2.46 11.30 3.45
N SER A 37 1.67 11.45 2.40
CA SER A 37 0.21 11.52 2.54
C SER A 37 -0.40 10.17 2.89
N LEU A 38 0.17 9.07 2.39
CA LEU A 38 -0.23 7.71 2.80
C LEU A 38 0.01 7.51 4.31
N GLU A 39 1.13 7.97 4.81
CA GLU A 39 1.44 7.87 6.23
C GLU A 39 0.49 8.71 7.09
N ARG A 40 0.15 9.92 6.63
CA ARG A 40 -0.86 10.73 7.31
C ARG A 40 -2.21 10.06 7.36
N LEU A 41 -2.65 9.44 6.27
CA LEU A 41 -3.89 8.67 6.23
C LEU A 41 -3.84 7.51 7.23
N ARG A 42 -2.76 6.73 7.21
CA ARG A 42 -2.58 5.61 8.13
C ARG A 42 -2.70 6.05 9.58
N ARG A 43 -2.02 7.14 9.94
CA ARG A 43 -2.06 7.68 11.31
C ARG A 43 -3.46 8.18 11.69
N SER A 44 -4.16 8.80 10.75
CA SER A 44 -5.51 9.32 11.03
C SER A 44 -6.53 8.22 11.30
N LEU A 45 -6.26 6.99 10.85
CA LEU A 45 -7.10 5.82 11.06
C LEU A 45 -6.45 4.81 12.03
N ASP A 46 -5.46 5.25 12.78
CA ASP A 46 -4.79 4.41 13.77
C ASP A 46 -5.78 3.90 14.81
N GLY A 47 -5.61 2.64 15.23
CA GLY A 47 -6.54 1.97 16.13
C GLY A 47 -7.79 1.43 15.46
N ARG A 48 -8.00 1.71 14.17
CA ARG A 48 -9.11 1.19 13.38
C ARG A 48 -8.62 0.02 12.53
N ARG A 49 -9.56 -0.75 11.97
CA ARG A 49 -9.23 -1.92 11.13
C ARG A 49 -8.86 -1.49 9.72
N PHE A 50 -7.73 -0.82 9.61
CA PHE A 50 -7.18 -0.32 8.36
C PHE A 50 -5.68 -0.59 8.30
N VAL A 51 -5.23 -1.11 7.17
CA VAL A 51 -3.82 -1.48 6.93
C VAL A 51 -3.36 -0.91 5.60
N VAL A 52 -2.13 -0.42 5.56
CA VAL A 52 -1.45 -0.05 4.31
C VAL A 52 -0.40 -1.11 4.01
N LEU A 53 -0.52 -1.75 2.87
CA LEU A 53 0.46 -2.70 2.33
C LEU A 53 1.10 -2.07 1.09
N ALA A 54 2.37 -1.70 1.20
CA ALA A 54 3.12 -1.10 0.10
C ALA A 54 3.94 -2.19 -0.59
N VAL A 55 3.54 -2.55 -1.81
CA VAL A 55 4.18 -3.61 -2.59
C VAL A 55 5.26 -3.01 -3.48
N ASN A 56 6.51 -3.33 -3.17
CA ASN A 56 7.66 -2.91 -3.99
C ASN A 56 7.74 -3.79 -5.24
N VAL A 57 7.83 -3.14 -6.40
CA VAL A 57 7.78 -3.79 -7.70
C VAL A 57 9.18 -4.02 -8.25
N GLY A 58 9.56 -5.28 -8.38
CA GLY A 58 10.74 -5.69 -9.13
C GLY A 58 12.08 -5.41 -8.46
N GLU A 59 12.10 -5.01 -7.20
CA GLU A 59 13.34 -4.71 -6.48
C GLU A 59 13.56 -5.68 -5.32
N GLY A 60 14.84 -5.86 -4.92
CA GLY A 60 15.16 -6.74 -3.82
C GLY A 60 15.02 -6.07 -2.45
N ALA A 61 15.10 -6.88 -1.40
CA ALA A 61 14.93 -6.42 -0.02
C ALA A 61 15.92 -5.32 0.37
N ARG A 62 17.17 -5.40 -0.08
CA ARG A 62 18.20 -4.43 0.26
C ARG A 62 17.86 -3.04 -0.27
N VAL A 63 17.48 -2.95 -1.54
CA VAL A 63 17.12 -1.70 -2.19
C VAL A 63 15.90 -1.07 -1.51
N ALA A 64 14.86 -1.87 -1.28
CA ALA A 64 13.66 -1.41 -0.61
C ALA A 64 13.94 -0.96 0.82
N ARG A 65 14.73 -1.74 1.58
CA ARG A 65 15.07 -1.41 2.96
C ARG A 65 15.90 -0.12 3.06
N ASP A 66 16.90 0.04 2.21
CA ASP A 66 17.73 1.25 2.21
C ASP A 66 16.88 2.50 1.99
N PHE A 67 15.88 2.39 1.11
CA PHE A 67 14.95 3.48 0.86
C PHE A 67 14.06 3.76 2.09
N THR A 68 13.41 2.72 2.62
CA THR A 68 12.41 2.87 3.70
C THR A 68 13.03 3.32 5.01
N GLN A 69 14.29 3.00 5.27
CA GLN A 69 15.00 3.46 6.47
C GLN A 69 15.18 4.97 6.53
N LYS A 70 15.08 5.65 5.39
CA LYS A 70 15.23 7.11 5.31
C LYS A 70 13.95 7.87 5.57
N MET A 71 12.83 7.17 5.74
CA MET A 71 11.50 7.78 5.89
C MET A 71 10.78 7.17 7.09
N PRO A 72 10.12 8.00 7.92
CA PRO A 72 9.37 7.51 9.09
C PRO A 72 7.99 6.99 8.67
N LEU A 73 7.96 5.86 7.98
CA LEU A 73 6.74 5.24 7.48
C LEU A 73 6.39 4.00 8.32
N GLY A 74 5.13 3.92 8.75
CA GLY A 74 4.63 2.84 9.59
C GLY A 74 3.88 1.74 8.85
N PHE A 75 3.88 1.75 7.51
CA PHE A 75 3.21 0.67 6.75
C PHE A 75 4.08 -0.58 6.63
N THR A 76 3.44 -1.68 6.26
CA THR A 76 4.11 -2.92 5.92
C THR A 76 4.57 -2.86 4.47
N PHE A 77 5.86 -3.09 4.23
CA PHE A 77 6.44 -3.15 2.89
C PHE A 77 6.58 -4.60 2.46
N LEU A 78 5.97 -4.93 1.32
CA LEU A 78 6.02 -6.27 0.72
C LEU A 78 6.89 -6.22 -0.54
N LEU A 79 7.47 -7.37 -0.89
CA LEU A 79 8.38 -7.49 -2.04
C LEU A 79 7.74 -8.35 -3.12
N ASP A 80 7.54 -7.78 -4.30
CA ASP A 80 7.12 -8.49 -5.51
C ASP A 80 8.27 -8.51 -6.51
N ARG A 81 9.32 -9.25 -6.18
CA ARG A 81 10.58 -9.22 -6.92
C ARG A 81 10.44 -9.68 -8.37
N ASP A 82 9.64 -10.69 -8.63
CA ASP A 82 9.41 -11.24 -9.97
C ASP A 82 8.26 -10.56 -10.72
N THR A 83 7.62 -9.57 -10.11
CA THR A 83 6.52 -8.76 -10.65
C THR A 83 5.23 -9.53 -10.96
N ARG A 84 5.10 -10.77 -10.53
CA ARG A 84 3.92 -11.60 -10.81
C ARG A 84 2.66 -11.04 -10.18
N THR A 85 2.74 -10.63 -8.92
CA THR A 85 1.59 -10.03 -8.20
C THR A 85 1.20 -8.71 -8.83
N THR A 86 2.18 -7.86 -9.15
CA THR A 86 1.94 -6.59 -9.82
C THR A 86 1.18 -6.79 -11.13
N LYS A 87 1.61 -7.77 -11.94
CA LYS A 87 0.95 -8.09 -13.20
C LYS A 87 -0.45 -8.65 -12.99
N ALA A 88 -0.63 -9.52 -12.00
CA ALA A 88 -1.93 -10.12 -11.68
C ALA A 88 -2.95 -9.06 -11.27
N TRP A 89 -2.51 -8.01 -10.59
CA TRP A 89 -3.38 -6.88 -10.20
C TRP A 89 -3.60 -5.88 -11.34
N GLY A 90 -2.90 -6.02 -12.46
CA GLY A 90 -3.00 -5.08 -13.57
C GLY A 90 -2.37 -3.71 -13.28
N ALA A 91 -1.41 -3.66 -12.39
CA ALA A 91 -0.73 -2.42 -12.00
C ALA A 91 0.33 -2.05 -13.04
N ARG A 92 -0.12 -1.54 -14.19
CA ARG A 92 0.74 -1.20 -15.34
C ARG A 92 1.38 0.17 -15.25
N VAL A 93 0.86 1.01 -14.38
CA VAL A 93 1.34 2.37 -14.12
C VAL A 93 1.63 2.47 -12.63
N LEU A 94 2.74 3.09 -12.25
CA LEU A 94 3.08 3.32 -10.86
C LEU A 94 2.99 4.80 -10.53
N PRO A 95 2.50 5.16 -9.33
CA PRO A 95 1.93 4.26 -8.35
C PRO A 95 0.56 3.75 -8.78
N ALA A 96 0.22 2.55 -8.33
CA ALA A 96 -1.12 1.99 -8.48
C ALA A 96 -1.65 1.66 -7.08
N SER A 97 -2.87 2.06 -6.79
CA SER A 97 -3.46 1.86 -5.47
C SER A 97 -4.83 1.21 -5.59
N PHE A 98 -5.08 0.27 -4.70
CA PHE A 98 -6.35 -0.45 -4.61
C PHE A 98 -6.84 -0.41 -3.17
N ILE A 99 -8.11 -0.09 -2.99
CA ILE A 99 -8.74 -0.19 -1.68
C ILE A 99 -9.55 -1.48 -1.66
N VAL A 100 -9.16 -2.38 -0.77
CA VAL A 100 -9.81 -3.67 -0.57
C VAL A 100 -10.65 -3.59 0.70
N GLY A 101 -11.93 -3.92 0.61
CA GLY A 101 -12.82 -3.90 1.76
C GLY A 101 -12.58 -5.07 2.71
N PRO A 102 -13.20 -5.04 3.90
CA PRO A 102 -13.07 -6.12 4.90
C PRO A 102 -13.52 -7.48 4.41
N ASP A 103 -14.38 -7.53 3.41
CA ASP A 103 -14.85 -8.77 2.77
C ASP A 103 -13.87 -9.32 1.71
N GLY A 104 -12.77 -8.62 1.46
CA GLY A 104 -11.77 -9.01 0.47
C GLY A 104 -12.07 -8.54 -0.95
N ALA A 105 -13.14 -7.78 -1.16
CA ALA A 105 -13.48 -7.25 -2.48
C ALA A 105 -12.82 -5.89 -2.73
N VAL A 106 -12.29 -5.70 -3.95
CA VAL A 106 -11.75 -4.40 -4.37
C VAL A 106 -12.90 -3.41 -4.50
N ARG A 107 -12.79 -2.29 -3.77
CA ARG A 107 -13.81 -1.23 -3.76
C ARG A 107 -13.43 -0.03 -4.61
N TYR A 108 -12.15 0.31 -4.64
CA TYR A 108 -11.63 1.44 -5.41
C TYR A 108 -10.28 1.11 -5.99
N SER A 109 -9.96 1.71 -7.13
CA SER A 109 -8.61 1.65 -7.71
C SER A 109 -8.26 3.00 -8.32
N TYR A 110 -6.98 3.34 -8.30
CA TYR A 110 -6.48 4.56 -8.92
C TYR A 110 -5.05 4.35 -9.42
N PHE A 111 -4.79 4.81 -10.63
CA PHE A 111 -3.46 4.76 -11.25
C PHE A 111 -2.89 6.16 -11.30
N GLY A 112 -1.77 6.37 -10.63
CA GLY A 112 -1.11 7.65 -10.45
C GLY A 112 -1.09 8.07 -8.98
N ALA A 113 -0.40 9.18 -8.69
CA ALA A 113 -0.26 9.68 -7.34
C ALA A 113 -1.53 10.41 -6.89
N LEU A 114 -1.87 10.24 -5.62
CA LEU A 114 -2.96 10.96 -4.95
C LEU A 114 -2.44 11.61 -3.68
N ASP A 115 -3.10 12.66 -3.26
CA ASP A 115 -2.96 13.16 -1.89
C ASP A 115 -3.92 12.38 -1.00
N TRP A 116 -3.40 11.37 -0.32
CA TRP A 116 -4.19 10.48 0.54
C TRP A 116 -4.67 11.15 1.83
N SER A 117 -4.16 12.35 2.14
CA SER A 117 -4.62 13.12 3.30
C SER A 117 -5.92 13.90 3.02
N ARG A 118 -6.46 13.84 1.81
CA ARG A 118 -7.74 14.44 1.47
C ARG A 118 -8.87 13.82 2.27
N GLU A 119 -9.76 14.69 2.78
CA GLU A 119 -10.86 14.24 3.63
C GLU A 119 -11.85 13.33 2.90
N ASP A 120 -12.11 13.56 1.62
CA ASP A 120 -13.01 12.72 0.85
C ASP A 120 -12.50 11.27 0.72
N LEU A 121 -11.18 11.10 0.55
CA LEU A 121 -10.56 9.77 0.51
C LEU A 121 -10.62 9.09 1.88
N ARG A 122 -10.28 9.83 2.92
CA ARG A 122 -10.35 9.32 4.30
C ARG A 122 -11.77 8.88 4.65
N ALA A 123 -12.77 9.69 4.32
CA ALA A 123 -14.16 9.38 4.59
C ALA A 123 -14.63 8.12 3.85
N ALA A 124 -14.23 7.97 2.58
CA ALA A 124 -14.58 6.79 1.79
C ALA A 124 -14.01 5.51 2.42
N ILE A 125 -12.77 5.54 2.88
CA ILE A 125 -12.12 4.39 3.53
C ILE A 125 -12.76 4.13 4.89
N SER A 126 -12.99 5.18 5.68
CA SER A 126 -13.62 5.08 6.99
C SER A 126 -15.01 4.41 6.90
N ALA A 127 -15.76 4.73 5.85
CA ALA A 127 -17.09 4.14 5.64
C ALA A 127 -17.04 2.62 5.45
N LEU A 128 -15.93 2.07 4.95
CA LEU A 128 -15.76 0.63 4.74
C LEU A 128 -15.55 -0.15 6.04
N ILE A 129 -15.15 0.54 7.11
CA ILE A 129 -14.74 -0.08 8.38
C ILE A 129 -15.59 0.34 9.57
N GLU A 130 -16.70 0.97 9.29
CA GLU A 130 -17.70 1.31 10.31
C GLU A 130 -18.45 0.09 10.82
#